data_5446faf733c4ed4839a851dc04a594f8
#
_entry.id   5446faf733c4ed4839a851dc04a594f8
#
_cell.length_a   1.000
_cell.length_b   1.000
_cell.length_c   1.000
_cell.angle_alpha   90.00
_cell.angle_beta   90.00
_cell.angle_gamma   90.00
#
_symmetry.space_group_name_H-M   'P 1'
#
loop_
_entity.id
_entity.type
_entity.pdbx_description
1 polymer ?
#
loop_
_entity_poly.entity_id
_entity_poly.type
_entity_poly.pdbx_seq_one_letter_code
_entity_poly.pdbx_strand_id
1 'polypeptide(L)'
;AAQQKQEEETLKAKAEAEAAKTVVLDSASLFFQAAQGSEQFTTLENDKVKLLISNKGGRVCQATLKDYNDQQKEPLVLFDGEDASLNLGFDGKNENILSNQMYFQAVDVTDSTVTMRLNAGTGNAHLDFIYKLLPESYMLDFTVQAVGMQNFFSPSTKSISIDWKQRVRQMEKGYTFEQRYTSLTYKPSNDSFDHLSETKDDMKSMPEALD
;
A
#
# COMPACT_ATOMS: atom_id res chain seq x y z
N ALA A 1 16.81 24.98 -10.47
CA ALA A 1 15.42 25.36 -10.14
C ALA A 1 14.44 25.09 -11.30
N ALA A 2 14.72 25.54 -12.56
CA ALA A 2 13.82 25.33 -13.70
C ALA A 2 13.80 23.86 -14.20
N GLN A 3 14.94 23.18 -14.24
CA GLN A 3 15.03 21.76 -14.61
C GLN A 3 14.36 20.84 -13.59
N GLN A 4 14.51 21.08 -12.30
CA GLN A 4 13.86 20.30 -11.25
C GLN A 4 12.33 20.41 -11.30
N LYS A 5 11.81 21.62 -11.58
CA LYS A 5 10.37 21.82 -11.73
C LYS A 5 9.80 21.09 -12.96
N GLN A 6 10.57 20.98 -14.03
CA GLN A 6 10.19 20.30 -15.24
C GLN A 6 10.25 18.77 -15.10
N GLU A 7 11.19 18.24 -14.31
CA GLU A 7 11.26 16.82 -13.94
C GLU A 7 10.13 16.43 -12.99
N GLU A 8 9.80 17.29 -12.02
CA GLU A 8 8.68 17.09 -11.10
C GLU A 8 7.33 17.12 -11.81
N GLU A 9 7.13 18.05 -12.75
CA GLU A 9 5.93 18.08 -13.60
C GLU A 9 5.85 16.87 -14.53
N THR A 10 6.98 16.36 -15.02
CA THR A 10 7.03 15.17 -15.89
C THR A 10 6.76 13.89 -15.10
N LEU A 11 7.27 13.78 -13.88
CA LEU A 11 7.00 12.68 -12.95
C LEU A 11 5.54 12.68 -12.51
N LYS A 12 5.00 13.85 -12.20
CA LYS A 12 3.59 14.02 -11.83
C LYS A 12 2.65 13.69 -12.99
N ALA A 13 2.96 14.16 -14.20
CA ALA A 13 2.21 13.83 -15.40
C ALA A 13 2.30 12.33 -15.77
N LYS A 14 3.44 11.68 -15.54
CA LYS A 14 3.58 10.22 -15.68
C LYS A 14 2.77 9.46 -14.64
N ALA A 15 2.80 9.89 -13.38
CA ALA A 15 2.02 9.27 -12.31
C ALA A 15 0.50 9.47 -12.52
N GLU A 16 0.07 10.65 -12.98
CA GLU A 16 -1.33 10.92 -13.35
C GLU A 16 -1.75 10.14 -14.61
N ALA A 17 -0.86 9.97 -15.58
CA ALA A 17 -1.13 9.16 -16.78
C ALA A 17 -1.15 7.65 -16.49
N GLU A 18 -0.40 7.17 -15.51
CA GLU A 18 -0.49 5.80 -15.00
C GLU A 18 -1.74 5.58 -14.13
N ALA A 19 -2.10 6.55 -13.31
CA ALA A 19 -3.35 6.53 -12.53
C ALA A 19 -4.59 6.65 -13.43
N ALA A 20 -4.49 7.35 -14.56
CA ALA A 20 -5.57 7.51 -15.55
C ALA A 20 -5.71 6.32 -16.51
N LYS A 21 -4.81 5.34 -16.49
CA LYS A 21 -5.05 4.05 -17.14
C LYS A 21 -6.04 3.25 -16.29
N THR A 22 -7.31 3.67 -16.36
CA THR A 22 -8.42 2.76 -16.04
C THR A 22 -8.25 1.59 -16.99
N VAL A 23 -7.71 0.48 -16.50
CA VAL A 23 -7.70 -0.75 -17.28
C VAL A 23 -9.16 -1.12 -17.45
N VAL A 24 -9.67 -0.88 -18.63
CA VAL A 24 -10.96 -1.45 -19.05
C VAL A 24 -10.68 -2.93 -19.19
N LEU A 25 -10.89 -3.67 -18.12
CA LEU A 25 -10.79 -5.13 -18.18
C LEU A 25 -11.84 -5.61 -19.17
N ASP A 26 -11.44 -6.54 -20.05
CA ASP A 26 -12.36 -7.26 -20.91
C ASP A 26 -13.39 -7.99 -20.02
N SER A 27 -14.63 -8.08 -20.50
CA SER A 27 -15.68 -8.88 -19.84
C SER A 27 -15.30 -10.35 -19.64
N ALA A 28 -14.31 -10.85 -20.38
CA ALA A 28 -13.71 -12.16 -20.23
C ALA A 28 -12.67 -12.26 -19.07
N SER A 29 -12.24 -11.14 -18.50
CA SER A 29 -11.32 -11.12 -17.36
C SER A 29 -11.94 -11.79 -16.14
N LEU A 30 -11.14 -12.57 -15.42
CA LEU A 30 -11.53 -13.15 -14.12
C LEU A 30 -11.86 -12.08 -13.08
N PHE A 31 -11.31 -10.88 -13.22
CA PHE A 31 -11.48 -9.77 -12.26
C PHE A 31 -12.43 -8.67 -12.76
N PHE A 32 -13.14 -8.90 -13.87
CA PHE A 32 -14.05 -7.91 -14.45
C PHE A 32 -15.05 -7.35 -13.43
N GLN A 33 -15.66 -8.22 -12.63
CA GLN A 33 -16.60 -7.81 -11.59
C GLN A 33 -15.92 -7.04 -10.44
N ALA A 34 -14.72 -7.44 -10.10
CA ALA A 34 -13.95 -6.80 -9.03
C ALA A 34 -13.38 -5.43 -9.43
N ALA A 35 -13.29 -5.13 -10.74
CA ALA A 35 -12.91 -3.81 -11.21
C ALA A 35 -14.07 -2.80 -11.13
N GLN A 36 -15.29 -3.27 -10.82
CA GLN A 36 -16.49 -2.45 -10.75
C GLN A 36 -16.95 -2.32 -9.29
N GLY A 37 -17.05 -1.10 -8.79
CA GLY A 37 -17.46 -0.90 -7.41
C GLY A 37 -17.45 0.56 -7.00
N SER A 38 -17.71 0.77 -5.73
CA SER A 38 -17.55 2.06 -5.04
C SER A 38 -16.63 1.89 -3.85
N GLU A 39 -15.87 2.93 -3.55
CA GLU A 39 -14.97 2.91 -2.41
C GLU A 39 -15.75 2.85 -1.10
N GLN A 40 -15.35 1.92 -0.24
CA GLN A 40 -15.87 1.70 1.10
C GLN A 40 -14.71 1.50 2.06
N PHE A 41 -14.94 1.78 3.34
CA PHE A 41 -13.91 1.73 4.36
C PHE A 41 -14.28 0.77 5.49
N THR A 42 -13.27 0.03 5.97
CA THR A 42 -13.38 -0.84 7.13
C THR A 42 -12.37 -0.38 8.19
N THR A 43 -12.79 -0.28 9.43
CA THR A 43 -11.92 0.09 10.56
C THR A 43 -11.35 -1.16 11.20
N LEU A 44 -10.05 -1.13 11.51
CA LEU A 44 -9.36 -2.07 12.36
C LEU A 44 -8.59 -1.29 13.42
N GLU A 45 -8.85 -1.56 14.70
CA GLU A 45 -8.25 -0.77 15.78
C GLU A 45 -7.98 -1.60 17.04
N ASN A 46 -6.95 -1.20 17.77
CA ASN A 46 -6.67 -1.65 19.13
C ASN A 46 -6.52 -0.43 20.06
N ASP A 47 -5.95 -0.62 21.25
CA ASP A 47 -5.75 0.46 22.22
C ASP A 47 -4.74 1.52 21.75
N LYS A 48 -3.84 1.19 20.82
CA LYS A 48 -2.71 2.03 20.39
C LYS A 48 -2.95 2.75 19.07
N VAL A 49 -3.58 2.07 18.11
CA VAL A 49 -3.71 2.54 16.74
C VAL A 49 -5.08 2.26 16.17
N LYS A 50 -5.57 3.20 15.37
CA LYS A 50 -6.76 3.04 14.54
C LYS A 50 -6.36 3.12 13.06
N LEU A 51 -6.73 2.10 12.31
CA LEU A 51 -6.48 1.98 10.88
C LEU A 51 -7.80 2.04 10.13
N LEU A 52 -7.80 2.75 9.00
CA LEU A 52 -8.87 2.73 8.02
C LEU A 52 -8.39 1.99 6.79
N ILE A 53 -9.11 0.97 6.37
CA ILE A 53 -8.77 0.12 5.22
C ILE A 53 -9.77 0.40 4.12
N SER A 54 -9.30 0.85 2.96
CA SER A 54 -10.13 1.04 1.77
C SER A 54 -10.29 -0.28 1.03
N ASN A 55 -11.51 -0.58 0.60
CA ASN A 55 -11.76 -1.70 -0.29
C ASN A 55 -11.19 -1.48 -1.69
N LYS A 56 -10.98 -0.23 -2.10
CA LYS A 56 -10.27 0.09 -3.34
C LYS A 56 -8.77 -0.16 -3.15
N GLY A 57 -8.28 -1.21 -3.76
CA GLY A 57 -6.91 -1.68 -3.60
C GLY A 57 -6.69 -2.58 -2.38
N GLY A 58 -7.68 -2.73 -1.50
CA GLY A 58 -7.58 -3.52 -0.28
C GLY A 58 -6.52 -3.00 0.69
N ARG A 59 -6.24 -1.70 0.72
CA ARG A 59 -5.08 -1.08 1.38
C ARG A 59 -5.45 -0.28 2.64
N VAL A 60 -4.51 -0.17 3.58
CA VAL A 60 -4.63 0.83 4.66
C VAL A 60 -4.46 2.22 4.05
N CYS A 61 -5.45 3.08 4.25
CA CYS A 61 -5.47 4.45 3.72
C CYS A 61 -5.36 5.53 4.82
N GLN A 62 -5.52 5.18 6.09
CA GLN A 62 -5.31 6.09 7.22
C GLN A 62 -4.77 5.33 8.42
N ALA A 63 -3.85 5.95 9.14
CA ALA A 63 -3.36 5.45 10.42
C ALA A 63 -3.33 6.59 11.45
N THR A 64 -4.01 6.38 12.58
CA THR A 64 -4.09 7.32 13.70
C THR A 64 -3.54 6.68 14.95
N LEU A 65 -2.57 7.31 15.59
CA LEU A 65 -2.01 6.88 16.88
C LEU A 65 -2.86 7.45 18.01
N LYS A 66 -3.30 6.58 18.93
CA LYS A 66 -4.18 6.97 20.03
C LYS A 66 -3.43 7.56 21.23
N ASP A 67 -2.18 7.15 21.44
CA ASP A 67 -1.34 7.60 22.55
C ASP A 67 -0.57 8.90 22.27
N TYR A 68 -0.64 9.40 21.05
CA TYR A 68 0.09 10.58 20.60
C TYR A 68 -0.87 11.64 20.10
N ASN A 69 -0.51 12.89 20.35
CA ASN A 69 -1.26 14.04 19.87
C ASN A 69 -0.41 14.88 18.91
N ASP A 70 -1.07 15.51 17.98
CA ASP A 70 -0.48 16.51 17.11
C ASP A 70 -0.30 17.87 17.85
N GLN A 71 0.12 18.90 17.11
CA GLN A 71 0.31 20.25 17.65
C GLN A 71 -1.00 20.93 18.10
N GLN A 72 -2.15 20.44 17.64
CA GLN A 72 -3.49 20.90 18.00
C GLN A 72 -4.08 20.12 19.21
N LYS A 73 -3.34 19.14 19.72
CA LYS A 73 -3.76 18.19 20.78
C LYS A 73 -4.86 17.21 20.34
N GLU A 74 -4.99 17.00 19.03
CA GLU A 74 -5.82 15.95 18.45
C GLU A 74 -5.02 14.66 18.27
N PRO A 75 -5.65 13.48 18.19
CA PRO A 75 -4.95 12.22 17.92
C PRO A 75 -4.08 12.30 16.67
N LEU A 76 -2.85 11.82 16.78
CA LEU A 76 -1.83 11.95 15.74
C LEU A 76 -2.15 11.10 14.52
N VAL A 77 -2.43 11.73 13.39
CA VAL A 77 -2.65 11.06 12.10
C VAL A 77 -1.32 10.97 11.33
N LEU A 78 -0.77 9.76 11.21
CA LEU A 78 0.49 9.53 10.50
C LEU A 78 0.36 9.77 9.00
N PHE A 79 -0.74 9.33 8.42
CA PHE A 79 -1.10 9.54 7.01
C PHE A 79 -2.60 9.38 6.82
N ASP A 80 -3.11 9.94 5.74
CA ASP A 80 -4.52 9.91 5.36
C ASP A 80 -4.68 9.99 3.84
N GLY A 81 -5.58 9.17 3.28
CA GLY A 81 -5.98 9.20 1.88
C GLY A 81 -4.81 9.08 0.90
N GLU A 82 -4.49 10.17 0.25
CA GLU A 82 -3.47 10.25 -0.81
C GLU A 82 -2.01 10.29 -0.31
N ASP A 83 -1.80 10.40 0.99
CA ASP A 83 -0.44 10.38 1.55
C ASP A 83 0.22 9.00 1.44
N ALA A 84 -0.57 7.94 1.32
CA ALA A 84 -0.09 6.58 1.22
C ALA A 84 -0.70 5.87 0.02
N SER A 85 0.10 5.15 -0.74
CA SER A 85 -0.38 4.22 -1.74
C SER A 85 0.39 2.90 -1.66
N LEU A 86 -0.35 1.81 -1.76
CA LEU A 86 0.19 0.46 -1.87
C LEU A 86 -0.51 -0.21 -3.05
N ASN A 87 0.28 -0.67 -3.99
CA ASN A 87 -0.21 -1.38 -5.15
C ASN A 87 0.58 -2.67 -5.34
N LEU A 88 -0.12 -3.77 -5.40
CA LEU A 88 0.44 -5.08 -5.70
C LEU A 88 0.05 -5.46 -7.13
N GLY A 89 1.07 -5.82 -7.93
CA GLY A 89 0.87 -6.32 -9.29
C GLY A 89 1.05 -7.83 -9.34
N PHE A 90 0.10 -8.48 -9.97
CA PHE A 90 0.06 -9.93 -10.11
C PHE A 90 0.05 -10.30 -11.60
N ASP A 91 1.07 -11.02 -12.03
CA ASP A 91 1.20 -11.49 -13.41
C ASP A 91 0.54 -12.85 -13.55
N GLY A 92 -0.57 -12.85 -14.29
CA GLY A 92 -1.29 -14.07 -14.66
C GLY A 92 -0.89 -14.62 -16.02
N LYS A 93 -1.47 -15.77 -16.38
CA LYS A 93 -1.22 -16.42 -17.69
C LYS A 93 -1.71 -15.59 -18.86
N ASN A 94 -2.86 -14.96 -18.72
CA ASN A 94 -3.58 -14.29 -19.79
C ASN A 94 -3.81 -12.80 -19.52
N GLU A 95 -3.67 -12.37 -18.29
CA GLU A 95 -3.90 -10.98 -17.85
C GLU A 95 -3.03 -10.65 -16.64
N ASN A 96 -2.68 -9.37 -16.53
CA ASN A 96 -2.01 -8.83 -15.35
C ASN A 96 -2.98 -7.92 -14.62
N ILE A 97 -2.98 -7.97 -13.30
CA ILE A 97 -3.85 -7.13 -12.48
C ILE A 97 -3.04 -6.28 -11.52
N LEU A 98 -3.56 -5.10 -11.23
CA LEU A 98 -3.05 -4.17 -10.23
C LEU A 98 -4.08 -4.01 -9.12
N SER A 99 -3.68 -4.22 -7.88
CA SER A 99 -4.62 -4.20 -6.76
C SER A 99 -5.36 -2.86 -6.61
N ASN A 100 -4.68 -1.74 -6.88
CA ASN A 100 -5.25 -0.40 -6.78
C ASN A 100 -6.41 -0.11 -7.76
N GLN A 101 -6.61 -0.97 -8.75
CA GLN A 101 -7.69 -0.88 -9.73
C GLN A 101 -8.89 -1.77 -9.38
N MET A 102 -8.79 -2.54 -8.29
CA MET A 102 -9.77 -3.53 -7.89
C MET A 102 -10.49 -3.13 -6.61
N TYR A 103 -11.73 -3.58 -6.50
CA TYR A 103 -12.54 -3.44 -5.30
C TYR A 103 -12.61 -4.77 -4.57
N PHE A 104 -12.07 -4.79 -3.38
CA PHE A 104 -12.07 -5.93 -2.48
C PHE A 104 -13.34 -5.96 -1.64
N GLN A 105 -13.65 -7.09 -1.06
CA GLN A 105 -14.72 -7.26 -0.08
C GLN A 105 -14.11 -7.52 1.29
N ALA A 106 -14.56 -6.80 2.30
CA ALA A 106 -14.19 -7.08 3.67
C ALA A 106 -14.91 -8.34 4.14
N VAL A 107 -14.17 -9.37 4.50
CA VAL A 107 -14.66 -10.64 5.05
C VAL A 107 -13.90 -10.94 6.34
N ASP A 108 -14.44 -11.83 7.18
CA ASP A 108 -13.79 -12.26 8.42
C ASP A 108 -13.30 -11.08 9.29
N VAL A 109 -14.16 -10.06 9.43
CA VAL A 109 -13.88 -8.88 10.24
C VAL A 109 -14.08 -9.22 11.72
N THR A 110 -13.00 -9.04 12.49
CA THR A 110 -12.98 -9.22 13.96
C THR A 110 -12.35 -8.00 14.61
N ASP A 111 -12.24 -7.98 15.93
CA ASP A 111 -11.59 -6.89 16.67
C ASP A 111 -10.10 -6.74 16.36
N SER A 112 -9.44 -7.79 15.85
CA SER A 112 -8.00 -7.81 15.61
C SER A 112 -7.60 -8.16 14.19
N THR A 113 -8.55 -8.55 13.32
CA THR A 113 -8.28 -8.97 11.95
C THR A 113 -9.30 -8.45 10.97
N VAL A 114 -8.83 -8.12 9.77
CA VAL A 114 -9.68 -7.83 8.59
C VAL A 114 -9.07 -8.56 7.40
N THR A 115 -9.88 -9.33 6.71
CA THR A 115 -9.52 -9.93 5.42
C THR A 115 -10.20 -9.15 4.30
N MET A 116 -9.40 -8.58 3.41
CA MET A 116 -9.86 -7.94 2.19
C MET A 116 -9.74 -8.96 1.06
N ARG A 117 -10.86 -9.45 0.56
CA ARG A 117 -10.95 -10.49 -0.46
C ARG A 117 -11.20 -9.94 -1.85
N LEU A 118 -10.35 -10.33 -2.79
CA LEU A 118 -10.52 -10.08 -4.22
C LEU A 118 -10.95 -11.38 -4.91
N ASN A 119 -12.22 -11.45 -5.30
CA ASN A 119 -12.76 -12.63 -5.98
C ASN A 119 -12.30 -12.69 -7.44
N ALA A 120 -11.95 -13.88 -7.91
CA ALA A 120 -11.59 -14.17 -9.29
C ALA A 120 -12.69 -15.01 -9.95
N GLY A 121 -13.46 -14.40 -10.85
CA GLY A 121 -14.59 -15.04 -11.53
C GLY A 121 -15.75 -15.40 -10.58
N THR A 122 -16.48 -16.44 -10.95
CA THR A 122 -17.70 -16.91 -10.24
C THR A 122 -17.46 -18.09 -9.30
N GLY A 123 -16.19 -18.55 -9.20
CA GLY A 123 -15.82 -19.70 -8.38
C GLY A 123 -15.31 -19.29 -6.99
N ASN A 124 -14.62 -20.24 -6.33
CA ASN A 124 -14.01 -20.00 -5.02
C ASN A 124 -12.57 -19.45 -5.13
N ALA A 125 -12.10 -19.10 -6.31
CA ALA A 125 -10.77 -18.55 -6.52
C ALA A 125 -10.72 -17.08 -6.05
N HIS A 126 -9.74 -16.75 -5.21
CA HIS A 126 -9.60 -15.39 -4.68
C HIS A 126 -8.17 -15.09 -4.21
N LEU A 127 -7.88 -13.81 -4.07
CA LEU A 127 -6.74 -13.29 -3.34
C LEU A 127 -7.24 -12.63 -2.06
N ASP A 128 -6.63 -12.97 -0.93
CA ASP A 128 -6.91 -12.38 0.36
C ASP A 128 -5.73 -11.51 0.82
N PHE A 129 -6.02 -10.27 1.20
CA PHE A 129 -5.13 -9.39 1.92
C PHE A 129 -5.56 -9.40 3.38
N ILE A 130 -4.78 -10.08 4.22
CA ILE A 130 -5.11 -10.34 5.62
C ILE A 130 -4.32 -9.37 6.48
N TYR A 131 -5.03 -8.51 7.19
CA TYR A 131 -4.50 -7.57 8.16
C TYR A 131 -4.77 -8.06 9.57
N LYS A 132 -3.71 -8.17 10.38
CA LYS A 132 -3.83 -8.55 11.78
C LYS A 132 -3.11 -7.55 12.66
N LEU A 133 -3.86 -6.95 13.58
CA LEU A 133 -3.36 -5.99 14.54
C LEU A 133 -3.25 -6.66 15.91
N LEU A 134 -2.03 -6.71 16.45
CA LEU A 134 -1.79 -7.32 17.76
C LEU A 134 -2.28 -6.42 18.89
N PRO A 135 -2.79 -6.99 20.00
CA PRO A 135 -3.14 -6.21 21.17
C PRO A 135 -1.95 -5.37 21.68
N GLU A 136 -2.23 -4.16 22.16
CA GLU A 136 -1.24 -3.24 22.73
C GLU A 136 0.00 -2.96 21.86
N SER A 137 -0.09 -3.18 20.53
CA SER A 137 1.01 -3.03 19.58
C SER A 137 0.66 -2.02 18.48
N TYR A 138 1.69 -1.32 17.97
CA TYR A 138 1.59 -0.51 16.75
C TYR A 138 1.89 -1.32 15.48
N MET A 139 2.28 -2.59 15.63
CA MET A 139 2.64 -3.45 14.50
C MET A 139 1.41 -4.06 13.86
N LEU A 140 1.36 -3.98 12.55
CA LEU A 140 0.34 -4.58 11.70
C LEU A 140 0.98 -5.71 10.88
N ASP A 141 0.51 -6.94 11.07
CA ASP A 141 0.89 -8.05 10.20
C ASP A 141 0.06 -7.96 8.91
N PHE A 142 0.72 -8.10 7.78
CA PHE A 142 0.11 -8.13 6.46
C PHE A 142 0.48 -9.40 5.73
N THR A 143 -0.52 -10.16 5.30
CA THR A 143 -0.32 -11.42 4.57
C THR A 143 -1.14 -11.40 3.28
N VAL A 144 -0.51 -11.81 2.19
CA VAL A 144 -1.20 -12.04 0.90
C VAL A 144 -1.35 -13.54 0.71
N GLN A 145 -2.58 -14.00 0.54
CA GLN A 145 -2.90 -15.41 0.33
C GLN A 145 -3.69 -15.59 -0.97
N ALA A 146 -3.28 -16.55 -1.79
CA ALA A 146 -3.99 -16.96 -3.00
C ALA A 146 -4.66 -18.31 -2.80
N VAL A 147 -5.96 -18.38 -3.03
CA VAL A 147 -6.76 -19.60 -2.91
C VAL A 147 -7.39 -19.93 -4.24
N GLY A 148 -7.22 -21.17 -4.71
CA GLY A 148 -7.81 -21.62 -5.98
C GLY A 148 -7.31 -20.91 -7.24
N MET A 149 -6.16 -20.21 -7.16
CA MET A 149 -5.63 -19.32 -8.22
C MET A 149 -4.67 -20.02 -9.21
N GLN A 150 -4.61 -21.35 -9.23
CA GLN A 150 -3.70 -22.12 -10.10
C GLN A 150 -3.95 -21.88 -11.59
N ASN A 151 -5.19 -21.55 -11.94
CA ASN A 151 -5.54 -21.22 -13.33
C ASN A 151 -5.14 -19.79 -13.74
N PHE A 152 -5.02 -18.90 -12.78
CA PHE A 152 -4.56 -17.52 -13.00
C PHE A 152 -3.04 -17.45 -13.10
N PHE A 153 -2.31 -17.91 -12.09
CA PHE A 153 -0.85 -17.82 -12.07
C PHE A 153 -0.21 -18.75 -13.09
N SER A 154 0.81 -18.23 -13.77
CA SER A 154 1.68 -19.04 -14.61
C SER A 154 2.66 -19.85 -13.73
N PRO A 155 3.04 -21.07 -14.11
CA PRO A 155 4.15 -21.77 -13.46
C PRO A 155 5.48 -21.02 -13.48
N SER A 156 5.61 -20.05 -14.38
CA SER A 156 6.78 -19.16 -14.48
C SER A 156 6.69 -17.92 -13.57
N THR A 157 5.53 -17.61 -13.00
CA THR A 157 5.36 -16.50 -12.05
C THR A 157 6.10 -16.81 -10.75
N LYS A 158 7.14 -16.03 -10.45
CA LYS A 158 7.99 -16.24 -9.27
C LYS A 158 7.92 -15.11 -8.25
N SER A 159 7.32 -14.00 -8.63
CA SER A 159 7.26 -12.80 -7.80
C SER A 159 5.98 -12.03 -8.05
N ILE A 160 5.63 -11.20 -7.10
CA ILE A 160 4.64 -10.13 -7.23
C ILE A 160 5.38 -8.80 -7.20
N SER A 161 4.88 -7.81 -7.96
CA SER A 161 5.42 -6.46 -7.88
C SER A 161 4.75 -5.69 -6.75
N ILE A 162 5.52 -4.88 -6.04
CA ILE A 162 5.02 -4.00 -4.98
C ILE A 162 5.46 -2.57 -5.32
N ASP A 163 4.49 -1.67 -5.45
CA ASP A 163 4.72 -0.23 -5.51
C ASP A 163 4.13 0.39 -4.24
N TRP A 164 4.99 0.82 -3.34
CA TRP A 164 4.61 1.46 -2.09
C TRP A 164 5.16 2.87 -2.04
N LYS A 165 4.27 3.84 -1.89
CA LYS A 165 4.60 5.27 -1.75
C LYS A 165 4.04 5.79 -0.45
N GLN A 166 4.85 6.56 0.25
CA GLN A 166 4.46 7.17 1.51
C GLN A 166 4.94 8.61 1.57
N ARG A 167 4.01 9.54 1.73
CA ARG A 167 4.31 10.91 2.11
C ARG A 167 4.36 10.98 3.63
N VAL A 168 5.50 11.36 4.17
CA VAL A 168 5.68 11.60 5.59
C VAL A 168 5.24 13.04 5.90
N ARG A 169 4.29 13.20 6.83
CA ARG A 169 3.80 14.49 7.29
C ARG A 169 4.76 15.09 8.29
N GLN A 170 4.83 16.42 8.32
CA GLN A 170 5.50 17.14 9.40
C GLN A 170 4.67 17.03 10.68
N MET A 171 5.26 16.50 11.75
CA MET A 171 4.59 16.27 13.04
C MET A 171 4.98 17.30 14.09
N GLU A 172 6.21 17.82 14.02
CA GLU A 172 6.77 18.72 15.02
C GLU A 172 6.85 20.18 14.53
N LYS A 173 6.96 21.11 15.47
CA LYS A 173 7.23 22.51 15.17
C LYS A 173 8.68 22.69 14.72
N GLY A 174 8.89 23.37 13.58
CA GLY A 174 10.21 23.67 13.09
C GLY A 174 10.73 22.62 12.11
N TYR A 175 10.36 22.79 10.85
CA TYR A 175 10.73 21.93 9.72
C TYR A 175 12.22 21.54 9.69
N THR A 176 13.13 22.53 9.85
CA THR A 176 14.57 22.28 9.80
C THR A 176 15.06 21.33 10.90
N PHE A 177 14.40 21.37 12.07
CA PHE A 177 14.76 20.51 13.19
C PHE A 177 14.26 19.08 12.94
N GLU A 178 13.02 18.93 12.54
CA GLU A 178 12.42 17.62 12.24
C GLU A 178 13.14 16.93 11.08
N GLN A 179 13.41 17.67 9.99
CA GLN A 179 14.15 17.16 8.83
C GLN A 179 15.51 16.57 9.21
N ARG A 180 16.22 17.20 10.15
CA ARG A 180 17.55 16.73 10.61
C ARG A 180 17.52 15.33 11.22
N TYR A 181 16.40 14.94 11.80
CA TYR A 181 16.20 13.64 12.45
C TYR A 181 15.35 12.66 11.65
N THR A 182 14.93 13.05 10.46
CA THR A 182 14.23 12.16 9.54
C THR A 182 15.26 11.40 8.72
N SER A 183 15.17 10.08 8.68
CA SER A 183 16.01 9.25 7.81
C SER A 183 15.22 8.07 7.26
N LEU A 184 15.59 7.61 6.07
CA LEU A 184 15.13 6.36 5.50
C LEU A 184 16.30 5.39 5.50
N THR A 185 16.22 4.42 6.39
CA THR A 185 17.24 3.38 6.58
C THR A 185 16.76 2.08 5.97
N TYR A 186 17.66 1.36 5.34
CA TYR A 186 17.40 0.03 4.79
C TYR A 186 18.54 -0.93 5.11
N LYS A 187 18.28 -2.22 5.06
CA LYS A 187 19.27 -3.27 5.29
C LYS A 187 19.17 -4.34 4.22
N PRO A 188 20.16 -4.48 3.34
CA PRO A 188 20.26 -5.66 2.47
C PRO A 188 20.48 -6.92 3.30
N SER A 189 19.96 -8.08 2.84
CA SER A 189 20.03 -9.35 3.57
C SER A 189 21.47 -9.81 3.88
N ASN A 190 22.43 -9.42 3.06
CA ASN A 190 23.84 -9.84 3.16
C ASN A 190 24.79 -8.70 3.56
N ASP A 191 24.28 -7.54 4.00
CA ASP A 191 25.10 -6.36 4.28
C ASP A 191 24.65 -5.62 5.54
N SER A 192 25.39 -4.58 5.91
CA SER A 192 25.09 -3.67 7.01
C SER A 192 23.98 -2.68 6.64
N PHE A 193 23.43 -2.02 7.67
CA PHE A 193 22.48 -0.93 7.46
C PHE A 193 23.10 0.21 6.65
N ASP A 194 22.31 0.77 5.75
CA ASP A 194 22.60 1.97 5.00
C ASP A 194 21.39 2.88 4.98
N HIS A 195 21.49 4.11 4.48
CA HIS A 195 20.42 5.09 4.48
C HIS A 195 20.42 5.91 3.19
N LEU A 196 19.25 6.43 2.84
CA LEU A 196 19.11 7.42 1.79
C LEU A 196 19.27 8.84 2.38
N SER A 197 19.71 9.77 1.52
CA SER A 197 19.89 11.17 1.91
C SER A 197 18.54 11.83 2.20
N GLU A 198 18.42 12.47 3.34
CA GLU A 198 17.25 13.27 3.76
C GLU A 198 17.27 14.71 3.27
N THR A 199 18.37 15.15 2.65
CA THR A 199 18.58 16.54 2.24
C THR A 199 18.48 16.77 0.74
N LYS A 200 18.38 15.71 -0.04
CA LYS A 200 18.29 15.74 -1.52
C LYS A 200 17.53 14.51 -2.00
N ASP A 201 17.07 14.55 -3.24
CA ASP A 201 16.54 13.38 -3.92
C ASP A 201 17.63 12.31 -4.00
N ASP A 202 17.29 11.11 -3.59
CA ASP A 202 18.21 9.99 -3.56
C ASP A 202 17.50 8.70 -3.98
N MET A 203 18.26 7.77 -4.58
CA MET A 203 17.73 6.50 -5.07
C MET A 203 18.79 5.41 -4.93
N LYS A 204 18.37 4.28 -4.45
CA LYS A 204 19.19 3.07 -4.39
C LYS A 204 18.50 1.92 -5.12
N SER A 205 19.17 1.37 -6.09
CA SER A 205 18.76 0.10 -6.72
C SER A 205 19.41 -1.05 -5.98
N MET A 206 18.61 -2.03 -5.59
CA MET A 206 19.07 -3.19 -4.85
C MET A 206 18.86 -4.45 -5.68
N PRO A 207 19.93 -5.11 -6.11
CA PRO A 207 19.83 -6.38 -6.84
C PRO A 207 19.53 -7.56 -5.91
N GLU A 208 19.69 -7.38 -4.59
CA GLU A 208 19.50 -8.40 -3.55
C GLU A 208 18.29 -8.12 -2.68
N ALA A 209 17.79 -9.15 -2.02
CA ALA A 209 16.67 -9.02 -1.10
C ALA A 209 17.01 -8.10 0.09
N LEU A 210 15.99 -7.44 0.64
CA LEU A 210 16.06 -6.73 1.91
C LEU A 210 15.68 -7.66 3.05
N ASP A 211 16.28 -7.45 4.22
CA ASP A 211 15.87 -8.11 5.49
C ASP A 211 14.65 -7.42 6.09
#